data_1b90387353e8dec7456d6c83ac183fff
#
_entry.id   1b90387353e8dec7456d6c83ac183fff
#
_cell.length_a   1.000
_cell.length_b   1.000
_cell.length_c   1.000
_cell.angle_alpha   90.00
_cell.angle_beta   90.00
_cell.angle_gamma   90.00
#
_symmetry.space_group_name_H-M   'P 1'
#
loop_
_entity.id
_entity.type
_entity.pdbx_description
1 polymer ?
#
loop_
_entity_poly.entity_id
_entity_poly.type
_entity_poly.pdbx_seq_one_letter_code
_entity_poly.pdbx_strand_id
1 'polypeptide(L)'
;MSSSISSLASAPTLSTNASTSSIVDQLVQAYVQSISTPVYNMQAQVSSINSTISVYQMLKSTLSNLQTQASDLSQIGTLSPLAAQTVTSSDNSVVTATAQPTATAGTHSISVSQLAKSDTLVSNELTQSGTSISTATGAGTFTFSITVNGKATNVNVNVAAGDTNSTVLSNIASAVNSSGAGVTASVVNDTSTTSRLVFQSTNTGSANAISVADVTGTLLQNVGWTSSVISSRTASTSTGAGYVNTSTSTLDANFTLDGIPIVSGSNTVSNVLTGVTLNLAASQASTANPVTLTVGPDTTAIQTTLNNFISKYNSVVSTLNTDITDTTSTDSSGNQTVNRGSLAGDVSIMNLQMSLENVVMGQVSSAASGGPTSLSAIGITLNNDGSLSISDQSKLNSALTSNPSGVIALFNSSSGVATQLNTMLQQFTNPGGVMDQKINGAQDQVTQMNNMITSMQQSINLQANAMQQEYSAYESTLIQLSQTQSNLNNIWSGMASSGMAV
;
A
#
# COMPACT_ATOMS: atom_id res chain seq x y z
N MET A 1 0.45 25.81 26.41
CA MET A 1 0.14 26.73 27.52
C MET A 1 -1.39 26.86 27.67
N SER A 2 -2.11 25.76 27.89
CA SER A 2 -3.59 25.79 28.06
C SER A 2 -4.05 25.27 29.44
N SER A 3 -3.15 25.18 30.41
CA SER A 3 -3.44 24.52 31.69
C SER A 3 -3.75 25.46 32.87
N SER A 4 -3.78 26.79 32.67
CA SER A 4 -3.93 27.71 33.81
C SER A 4 -5.29 28.40 33.98
N ILE A 5 -6.26 28.16 33.07
CA ILE A 5 -7.58 28.82 33.16
C ILE A 5 -8.73 27.85 33.50
N SER A 6 -8.54 26.52 33.37
CA SER A 6 -9.59 25.54 33.71
C SER A 6 -9.93 25.43 35.21
N SER A 7 -9.20 26.14 36.11
CA SER A 7 -9.48 26.15 37.54
C SER A 7 -10.42 27.27 38.01
N LEU A 8 -10.87 28.14 37.08
CA LEU A 8 -11.74 29.31 37.43
C LEU A 8 -13.23 29.06 37.17
N ALA A 9 -13.66 27.83 36.88
CA ALA A 9 -15.03 27.53 36.43
C ALA A 9 -16.07 27.29 37.55
N SER A 10 -15.79 27.61 38.82
CA SER A 10 -16.78 27.46 39.90
C SER A 10 -17.09 28.85 40.43
N ALA A 11 -18.36 29.30 40.33
CA ALA A 11 -18.81 30.51 40.97
C ALA A 11 -18.57 30.45 42.49
N PRO A 12 -17.84 31.38 43.09
CA PRO A 12 -17.59 31.36 44.53
C PRO A 12 -18.90 31.69 45.28
N THR A 13 -19.34 30.77 46.15
CA THR A 13 -20.41 31.05 47.13
C THR A 13 -19.79 31.85 48.27
N LEU A 14 -20.28 33.09 48.48
CA LEU A 14 -19.87 33.94 49.59
C LEU A 14 -20.12 33.20 50.91
N SER A 15 -19.03 32.85 51.60
CA SER A 15 -19.10 32.27 52.95
C SER A 15 -19.21 33.40 53.99
N THR A 16 -20.22 33.36 54.82
CA THR A 16 -20.46 34.38 55.86
C THR A 16 -19.46 34.38 57.01
N ASN A 17 -18.47 33.46 57.00
CA ASN A 17 -17.43 33.31 58.02
C ASN A 17 -15.98 33.48 57.46
N ALA A 18 -15.83 34.06 56.27
CA ALA A 18 -14.50 34.27 55.66
C ALA A 18 -13.79 35.49 56.27
N SER A 19 -12.48 35.42 56.42
CA SER A 19 -11.65 36.61 56.69
C SER A 19 -11.83 37.66 55.59
N THR A 20 -11.66 38.97 55.88
CA THR A 20 -11.83 40.05 54.91
C THR A 20 -10.96 39.89 53.65
N SER A 21 -9.73 39.34 53.78
CA SER A 21 -8.88 38.97 52.65
C SER A 21 -9.51 37.92 51.73
N SER A 22 -10.19 36.92 52.28
CA SER A 22 -10.92 35.93 51.53
C SER A 22 -12.14 36.49 50.76
N ILE A 23 -12.76 37.54 51.27
CA ILE A 23 -13.88 38.23 50.61
C ILE A 23 -13.35 39.08 49.41
N VAL A 24 -12.21 39.76 49.57
CA VAL A 24 -11.54 40.48 48.47
C VAL A 24 -11.19 39.52 47.32
N ASP A 25 -10.57 38.39 47.62
CA ASP A 25 -10.21 37.40 46.62
C ASP A 25 -11.44 36.85 45.87
N GLN A 26 -12.54 36.58 46.57
CA GLN A 26 -13.83 36.15 45.97
C GLN A 26 -14.43 37.21 45.05
N LEU A 27 -14.41 38.51 45.45
CA LEU A 27 -14.91 39.59 44.63
C LEU A 27 -14.07 39.81 43.36
N VAL A 28 -12.74 39.74 43.47
CA VAL A 28 -11.82 39.81 42.32
C VAL A 28 -12.06 38.63 41.38
N GLN A 29 -12.23 37.43 41.90
CA GLN A 29 -12.55 36.23 41.06
C GLN A 29 -13.90 36.39 40.35
N ALA A 30 -14.94 36.79 41.03
CA ALA A 30 -16.26 37.03 40.44
C ALA A 30 -16.20 38.10 39.31
N TYR A 31 -15.42 39.16 39.54
CA TYR A 31 -15.21 40.20 38.54
C TYR A 31 -14.44 39.65 37.32
N VAL A 32 -13.32 38.95 37.52
CA VAL A 32 -12.54 38.29 36.45
C VAL A 32 -13.43 37.37 35.66
N GLN A 33 -14.26 36.56 36.31
CA GLN A 33 -15.18 35.66 35.62
C GLN A 33 -16.18 36.44 34.72
N SER A 34 -16.71 37.52 35.20
CA SER A 34 -17.65 38.34 34.42
C SER A 34 -17.06 38.98 33.18
N ILE A 35 -15.79 39.45 33.26
CA ILE A 35 -15.09 40.09 32.13
C ILE A 35 -14.35 39.10 31.23
N SER A 36 -14.28 37.81 31.62
CA SER A 36 -13.64 36.72 30.81
C SER A 36 -14.59 36.12 29.77
N THR A 37 -15.89 36.39 29.79
CA THR A 37 -16.87 35.85 28.84
C THR A 37 -16.46 36.04 27.37
N PRO A 38 -15.95 37.21 26.91
CA PRO A 38 -15.49 37.39 25.55
C PRO A 38 -14.30 36.42 25.17
N VAL A 39 -13.40 36.17 26.13
CA VAL A 39 -12.28 35.24 25.93
C VAL A 39 -12.79 33.80 25.69
N TYR A 40 -13.75 33.35 26.51
CA TYR A 40 -14.37 32.03 26.31
C TYR A 40 -15.11 31.93 24.98
N ASN A 41 -15.83 32.97 24.57
CA ASN A 41 -16.49 32.99 23.27
C ASN A 41 -15.49 32.91 22.12
N MET A 42 -14.36 33.64 22.19
CA MET A 42 -13.31 33.58 21.18
C MET A 42 -12.60 32.22 21.16
N GLN A 43 -12.36 31.58 22.32
CA GLN A 43 -11.82 30.23 22.40
C GLN A 43 -12.77 29.21 21.77
N ALA A 44 -14.07 29.32 21.97
CA ALA A 44 -15.07 28.49 21.31
C ALA A 44 -15.06 28.70 19.78
N GLN A 45 -14.91 29.95 19.31
CA GLN A 45 -14.77 30.25 17.88
C GLN A 45 -13.46 29.62 17.30
N VAL A 46 -12.32 29.73 18.00
CA VAL A 46 -11.05 29.10 17.61
C VAL A 46 -11.24 27.58 17.49
N SER A 47 -11.95 26.96 18.44
CA SER A 47 -12.23 25.52 18.37
C SER A 47 -13.09 25.16 17.16
N SER A 48 -14.09 25.98 16.84
CA SER A 48 -14.95 25.79 15.65
C SER A 48 -14.15 25.92 14.36
N ILE A 49 -13.28 26.95 14.24
CA ILE A 49 -12.43 27.15 13.06
C ILE A 49 -11.43 25.98 12.92
N ASN A 50 -10.85 25.49 14.01
CA ASN A 50 -9.97 24.31 13.97
C ASN A 50 -10.72 23.05 13.49
N SER A 51 -11.98 22.87 13.87
CA SER A 51 -12.82 21.80 13.33
C SER A 51 -13.03 21.96 11.82
N THR A 52 -13.30 23.18 11.34
CA THR A 52 -13.42 23.50 9.91
C THR A 52 -12.11 23.24 9.16
N ILE A 53 -10.95 23.58 9.73
CA ILE A 53 -9.62 23.25 9.16
C ILE A 53 -9.48 21.76 8.98
N SER A 54 -9.85 20.95 9.99
CA SER A 54 -9.79 19.49 9.92
C SER A 54 -10.67 18.94 8.80
N VAL A 55 -11.85 19.49 8.60
CA VAL A 55 -12.75 19.13 7.50
C VAL A 55 -12.16 19.49 6.14
N TYR A 56 -11.57 20.68 5.97
CA TYR A 56 -10.87 21.04 4.74
C TYR A 56 -9.70 20.11 4.44
N GLN A 57 -8.92 19.72 5.46
CA GLN A 57 -7.81 18.77 5.31
C GLN A 57 -8.32 17.38 4.89
N MET A 58 -9.40 16.89 5.49
CA MET A 58 -10.04 15.63 5.12
C MET A 58 -10.58 15.70 3.68
N LEU A 59 -11.28 16.77 3.32
CA LEU A 59 -11.78 16.97 1.96
C LEU A 59 -10.63 17.04 0.95
N LYS A 60 -9.54 17.77 1.25
CA LYS A 60 -8.33 17.79 0.41
C LYS A 60 -7.77 16.40 0.19
N SER A 61 -7.70 15.58 1.23
CA SER A 61 -7.22 14.19 1.16
C SER A 61 -8.12 13.33 0.27
N THR A 62 -9.44 13.40 0.43
CA THR A 62 -10.38 12.63 -0.40
C THR A 62 -10.35 13.08 -1.86
N LEU A 63 -10.25 14.39 -2.12
CA LEU A 63 -10.07 14.94 -3.46
C LEU A 63 -8.77 14.49 -4.10
N SER A 64 -7.65 14.46 -3.36
CA SER A 64 -6.36 13.97 -3.84
C SER A 64 -6.40 12.48 -4.19
N ASN A 65 -7.11 11.69 -3.40
CA ASN A 65 -7.32 10.26 -3.69
C ASN A 65 -8.14 10.06 -4.98
N LEU A 66 -9.19 10.86 -5.18
CA LEU A 66 -9.98 10.82 -6.42
C LEU A 66 -9.15 11.32 -7.61
N GLN A 67 -8.36 12.38 -7.42
CA GLN A 67 -7.47 12.91 -8.46
C GLN A 67 -6.43 11.87 -8.90
N THR A 68 -5.81 11.15 -7.97
CA THR A 68 -4.88 10.07 -8.29
C THR A 68 -5.56 9.00 -9.13
N GLN A 69 -6.74 8.55 -8.74
CA GLN A 69 -7.52 7.57 -9.50
C GLN A 69 -7.94 8.10 -10.89
N ALA A 70 -8.33 9.37 -10.97
CA ALA A 70 -8.66 10.01 -12.26
C ALA A 70 -7.41 10.17 -13.14
N SER A 71 -6.25 10.49 -12.56
CA SER A 71 -4.96 10.55 -13.27
C SER A 71 -4.60 9.18 -13.86
N ASP A 72 -4.74 8.10 -13.08
CA ASP A 72 -4.45 6.74 -13.53
C ASP A 72 -5.40 6.34 -14.67
N LEU A 73 -6.69 6.62 -14.54
CA LEU A 73 -7.70 6.32 -15.57
C LEU A 73 -7.53 7.18 -16.83
N SER A 74 -6.91 8.35 -16.73
CA SER A 74 -6.63 9.22 -17.88
C SER A 74 -5.39 8.80 -18.67
N GLN A 75 -4.61 7.82 -18.18
CA GLN A 75 -3.45 7.29 -18.89
C GLN A 75 -3.87 6.64 -20.21
N ILE A 76 -3.01 6.79 -21.24
CA ILE A 76 -3.26 6.26 -22.58
C ILE A 76 -2.39 5.04 -22.88
N GLY A 77 -2.83 4.22 -23.84
CA GLY A 77 -2.11 3.03 -24.29
C GLY A 77 -1.93 2.00 -23.18
N THR A 78 -0.76 1.41 -23.11
CA THR A 78 -0.43 0.32 -22.16
C THR A 78 -0.28 0.77 -20.70
N LEU A 79 -0.22 2.06 -20.44
CA LEU A 79 -0.19 2.63 -19.10
C LEU A 79 -1.59 2.74 -18.49
N SER A 80 -2.65 2.66 -19.30
CA SER A 80 -4.03 2.70 -18.80
C SER A 80 -4.37 1.43 -18.03
N PRO A 81 -4.85 1.51 -16.78
CA PRO A 81 -5.31 0.34 -16.05
C PRO A 81 -6.56 -0.30 -16.69
N LEU A 82 -7.25 0.41 -17.58
CA LEU A 82 -8.34 -0.12 -18.38
C LEU A 82 -7.87 -0.93 -19.60
N ALA A 83 -6.56 -0.91 -19.94
CA ALA A 83 -5.98 -1.72 -21.01
C ALA A 83 -5.54 -3.13 -20.52
N ALA A 84 -5.93 -3.53 -19.34
CA ALA A 84 -5.61 -4.85 -18.78
C ALA A 84 -6.08 -5.97 -19.71
N GLN A 85 -5.18 -6.93 -19.99
CA GLN A 85 -5.45 -8.11 -20.80
C GLN A 85 -5.34 -9.36 -19.94
N THR A 86 -6.09 -10.37 -20.30
CA THR A 86 -6.03 -11.72 -19.69
C THR A 86 -5.93 -12.80 -20.75
N VAL A 87 -5.46 -13.98 -20.36
CA VAL A 87 -5.48 -15.18 -21.20
C VAL A 87 -6.30 -16.24 -20.49
N THR A 88 -7.29 -16.76 -21.20
CA THR A 88 -7.99 -17.97 -20.76
C THR A 88 -7.49 -19.19 -21.53
N SER A 89 -7.25 -20.29 -20.82
CA SER A 89 -6.83 -21.57 -21.39
C SER A 89 -8.01 -22.55 -21.36
N SER A 90 -8.21 -23.31 -22.43
CA SER A 90 -9.20 -24.38 -22.43
C SER A 90 -8.79 -25.59 -21.58
N ASP A 91 -7.47 -25.70 -21.23
CA ASP A 91 -6.94 -26.71 -20.33
C ASP A 91 -5.75 -26.16 -19.53
N ASN A 92 -6.06 -25.69 -18.33
CA ASN A 92 -5.05 -25.14 -17.39
C ASN A 92 -4.10 -26.22 -16.83
N SER A 93 -4.44 -27.51 -16.96
CA SER A 93 -3.53 -28.58 -16.52
C SER A 93 -2.35 -28.79 -17.48
N VAL A 94 -2.51 -28.34 -18.72
CA VAL A 94 -1.47 -28.44 -19.77
C VAL A 94 -0.73 -27.11 -19.93
N VAL A 95 -1.46 -26.02 -20.10
CA VAL A 95 -0.88 -24.68 -20.28
C VAL A 95 -1.68 -23.64 -19.53
N THR A 96 -0.99 -22.84 -18.77
CA THR A 96 -1.52 -21.55 -18.27
C THR A 96 -0.78 -20.40 -18.95
N ALA A 97 -1.38 -19.20 -18.98
CA ALA A 97 -0.71 -18.03 -19.52
C ALA A 97 -1.12 -16.76 -18.78
N THR A 98 -0.26 -15.76 -18.83
CA THR A 98 -0.54 -14.41 -18.36
C THR A 98 -0.35 -13.42 -19.49
N ALA A 99 -1.17 -12.37 -19.53
CA ALA A 99 -1.06 -11.31 -20.53
C ALA A 99 -0.65 -9.99 -19.88
N GLN A 100 0.14 -9.21 -20.61
CA GLN A 100 0.41 -7.80 -20.32
C GLN A 100 -0.51 -6.91 -21.16
N PRO A 101 -0.66 -5.62 -20.84
CA PRO A 101 -1.48 -4.70 -21.64
C PRO A 101 -1.02 -4.57 -23.12
N THR A 102 0.19 -5.02 -23.45
CA THR A 102 0.73 -5.08 -24.82
C THR A 102 0.24 -6.29 -25.62
N ALA A 103 -0.42 -7.27 -24.97
CA ALA A 103 -0.89 -8.46 -25.64
C ALA A 103 -2.00 -8.14 -26.66
N THR A 104 -1.88 -8.72 -27.85
CA THR A 104 -2.89 -8.57 -28.88
C THR A 104 -4.03 -9.57 -28.64
N ALA A 105 -5.26 -9.10 -28.63
CA ALA A 105 -6.42 -9.96 -28.49
C ALA A 105 -6.53 -10.93 -29.67
N GLY A 106 -6.81 -12.19 -29.36
CA GLY A 106 -6.91 -13.25 -30.37
C GLY A 106 -7.01 -14.63 -29.74
N THR A 107 -7.21 -15.64 -30.59
CA THR A 107 -7.26 -17.03 -30.19
C THR A 107 -6.07 -17.78 -30.80
N HIS A 108 -5.35 -18.48 -29.97
CA HIS A 108 -4.16 -19.27 -30.33
C HIS A 108 -4.34 -20.73 -29.96
N SER A 109 -3.74 -21.60 -30.75
CA SER A 109 -3.78 -23.06 -30.60
C SER A 109 -2.40 -23.54 -30.16
N ILE A 110 -2.30 -24.28 -29.05
CA ILE A 110 -1.04 -24.79 -28.53
C ILE A 110 -1.12 -26.30 -28.27
N SER A 111 -0.08 -27.05 -28.69
CA SER A 111 0.09 -28.46 -28.34
C SER A 111 1.47 -28.68 -27.76
N VAL A 112 1.55 -29.21 -26.56
CA VAL A 112 2.80 -29.43 -25.82
C VAL A 112 3.18 -30.91 -25.95
N SER A 113 4.27 -31.23 -26.69
CA SER A 113 4.76 -32.59 -26.86
C SER A 113 5.78 -32.99 -25.80
N GLN A 114 6.54 -32.02 -25.29
CA GLN A 114 7.60 -32.26 -24.30
C GLN A 114 7.80 -31.05 -23.41
N LEU A 115 8.03 -31.28 -22.12
CA LEU A 115 8.46 -30.25 -21.17
C LEU A 115 9.96 -30.10 -21.09
N ALA A 116 10.46 -28.92 -20.80
CA ALA A 116 11.85 -28.71 -20.47
C ALA A 116 12.21 -29.39 -19.13
N LYS A 117 13.39 -29.99 -19.09
CA LYS A 117 13.90 -30.75 -17.93
C LYS A 117 15.29 -30.24 -17.54
N SER A 118 15.62 -30.37 -16.27
CA SER A 118 17.00 -30.24 -15.80
C SER A 118 17.84 -31.44 -16.22
N ASP A 119 19.09 -31.19 -16.57
CA ASP A 119 20.06 -32.26 -16.84
C ASP A 119 20.52 -32.89 -15.53
N THR A 120 20.63 -34.19 -15.51
CA THR A 120 21.03 -34.95 -14.32
C THR A 120 22.14 -35.94 -14.68
N LEU A 121 23.28 -35.84 -13.96
CA LEU A 121 24.44 -36.68 -14.04
C LEU A 121 24.62 -37.45 -12.73
N VAL A 122 24.74 -38.76 -12.79
CA VAL A 122 24.78 -39.66 -11.64
C VAL A 122 26.11 -40.41 -11.62
N SER A 123 26.74 -40.57 -10.45
CA SER A 123 27.99 -41.36 -10.29
C SER A 123 27.75 -42.86 -10.34
N ASN A 124 28.84 -43.63 -10.32
CA ASN A 124 28.77 -45.03 -9.95
C ASN A 124 28.15 -45.23 -8.57
N GLU A 125 27.58 -46.38 -8.34
CA GLU A 125 27.24 -46.88 -7.01
C GLU A 125 28.53 -47.15 -6.22
N LEU A 126 28.64 -46.61 -5.00
CA LEU A 126 29.83 -46.66 -4.17
C LEU A 126 29.46 -47.10 -2.75
N THR A 127 30.22 -48.09 -2.23
CA THR A 127 30.07 -48.55 -0.84
C THR A 127 30.42 -47.40 0.10
N GLN A 128 29.51 -47.00 0.99
CA GLN A 128 29.64 -45.80 1.84
C GLN A 128 30.89 -45.84 2.72
N SER A 129 31.13 -46.94 3.40
CA SER A 129 32.30 -47.19 4.29
C SER A 129 33.60 -47.52 3.54
N GLY A 130 33.54 -47.74 2.21
CA GLY A 130 34.71 -47.99 1.39
C GLY A 130 35.62 -46.78 1.24
N THR A 131 36.91 -46.99 0.99
CA THR A 131 37.91 -45.93 0.76
C THR A 131 38.44 -45.95 -0.68
N SER A 132 37.68 -46.51 -1.62
CA SER A 132 38.13 -46.68 -3.00
C SER A 132 38.46 -45.37 -3.70
N ILE A 133 37.70 -44.30 -3.45
CA ILE A 133 37.97 -42.98 -4.03
C ILE A 133 39.26 -42.40 -3.45
N SER A 134 39.37 -42.27 -2.14
CA SER A 134 40.54 -41.68 -1.48
C SER A 134 41.83 -42.51 -1.73
N THR A 135 41.71 -43.85 -1.85
CA THR A 135 42.83 -44.71 -2.18
C THR A 135 43.30 -44.51 -3.63
N ALA A 136 42.39 -44.41 -4.59
CA ALA A 136 42.72 -44.22 -6.00
C ALA A 136 43.13 -42.78 -6.33
N THR A 137 42.55 -41.77 -5.66
CA THR A 137 42.83 -40.34 -5.90
C THR A 137 44.10 -39.89 -5.15
N GLY A 138 44.34 -40.46 -3.96
CA GLY A 138 45.34 -39.95 -3.00
C GLY A 138 44.82 -38.82 -2.14
N ALA A 139 45.67 -38.39 -1.17
CA ALA A 139 45.35 -37.24 -0.35
C ALA A 139 45.80 -35.93 -1.01
N GLY A 140 44.95 -34.87 -0.93
CA GLY A 140 45.27 -33.57 -1.50
C GLY A 140 44.06 -32.75 -1.85
N THR A 141 44.28 -31.58 -2.45
CA THR A 141 43.25 -30.77 -3.02
C THR A 141 43.16 -31.02 -4.53
N PHE A 142 42.00 -31.44 -4.99
CA PHE A 142 41.72 -31.74 -6.39
C PHE A 142 40.78 -30.70 -6.97
N THR A 143 41.06 -30.30 -8.22
CA THR A 143 40.26 -29.37 -8.97
C THR A 143 39.60 -30.04 -10.15
N PHE A 144 38.31 -29.86 -10.30
CA PHE A 144 37.57 -30.19 -11.51
C PHE A 144 36.76 -29.02 -12.01
N SER A 145 36.45 -29.07 -13.30
CA SER A 145 35.64 -28.05 -13.96
C SER A 145 34.22 -28.54 -14.16
N ILE A 146 33.22 -27.69 -13.88
CA ILE A 146 31.82 -27.88 -14.27
C ILE A 146 31.50 -26.87 -15.34
N THR A 147 30.99 -27.29 -16.47
CA THR A 147 30.55 -26.40 -17.56
C THR A 147 29.04 -26.50 -17.70
N VAL A 148 28.33 -25.37 -17.55
CA VAL A 148 26.89 -25.22 -17.74
C VAL A 148 26.67 -23.90 -18.46
N ASN A 149 25.79 -23.88 -19.43
CA ASN A 149 25.49 -22.68 -20.26
C ASN A 149 26.76 -22.01 -20.83
N GLY A 150 27.71 -22.85 -21.28
CA GLY A 150 28.99 -22.39 -21.86
C GLY A 150 29.99 -21.80 -20.85
N LYS A 151 29.63 -21.68 -19.56
CA LYS A 151 30.50 -21.18 -18.51
C LYS A 151 31.15 -22.30 -17.76
N ALA A 152 32.49 -22.37 -17.76
CA ALA A 152 33.28 -23.28 -16.96
C ALA A 152 33.53 -22.65 -15.56
N THR A 153 33.31 -23.44 -14.51
CA THR A 153 33.55 -23.05 -13.10
C THR A 153 34.42 -24.14 -12.47
N ASN A 154 35.58 -23.76 -11.95
CA ASN A 154 36.46 -24.68 -11.25
C ASN A 154 36.02 -24.89 -9.79
N VAL A 155 35.99 -26.12 -9.37
CA VAL A 155 35.60 -26.54 -8.02
C VAL A 155 36.79 -27.28 -7.37
N ASN A 156 37.17 -26.85 -6.18
CA ASN A 156 38.24 -27.43 -5.40
C ASN A 156 37.66 -28.33 -4.30
N VAL A 157 38.15 -29.56 -4.20
CA VAL A 157 37.73 -30.54 -3.20
C VAL A 157 38.94 -31.05 -2.47
N ASN A 158 38.89 -31.08 -1.15
CA ASN A 158 39.95 -31.68 -0.33
C ASN A 158 39.56 -33.13 -0.02
N VAL A 159 40.52 -34.05 -0.24
CA VAL A 159 40.42 -35.48 0.09
C VAL A 159 41.53 -35.82 1.05
N ALA A 160 41.20 -36.38 2.21
CA ALA A 160 42.20 -36.84 3.18
C ALA A 160 42.49 -38.32 2.98
N ALA A 161 43.67 -38.73 3.43
CA ALA A 161 44.04 -40.18 3.40
C ALA A 161 43.08 -40.99 4.27
N GLY A 162 42.49 -42.02 3.70
CA GLY A 162 41.54 -42.89 4.40
C GLY A 162 40.10 -42.35 4.50
N ASP A 163 39.79 -41.20 3.85
CA ASP A 163 38.40 -40.71 3.75
C ASP A 163 37.51 -41.81 3.18
N THR A 164 36.34 -42.00 3.79
CA THR A 164 35.33 -42.91 3.24
C THR A 164 34.71 -42.34 1.96
N ASN A 165 34.17 -43.19 1.10
CA ASN A 165 33.49 -42.74 -0.10
C ASN A 165 32.35 -41.75 0.26
N SER A 166 31.58 -42.01 1.31
CA SER A 166 30.55 -41.13 1.80
C SER A 166 31.11 -39.75 2.15
N THR A 167 32.27 -39.68 2.80
CA THR A 167 32.94 -38.39 3.15
C THR A 167 33.35 -37.67 1.86
N VAL A 168 34.01 -38.34 0.94
CA VAL A 168 34.45 -37.72 -0.32
C VAL A 168 33.27 -37.20 -1.14
N LEU A 169 32.20 -38.00 -1.29
CA LEU A 169 30.98 -37.58 -2.03
C LEU A 169 30.33 -36.35 -1.37
N SER A 170 30.28 -36.30 -0.04
CA SER A 170 29.77 -35.16 0.71
C SER A 170 30.62 -33.89 0.54
N ASN A 171 31.95 -34.06 0.51
CA ASN A 171 32.89 -32.97 0.24
C ASN A 171 32.71 -32.38 -1.17
N ILE A 172 32.55 -33.27 -2.19
CA ILE A 172 32.27 -32.87 -3.56
C ILE A 172 30.92 -32.11 -3.63
N ALA A 173 29.87 -32.67 -3.03
CA ALA A 173 28.55 -32.02 -3.03
C ALA A 173 28.57 -30.66 -2.39
N SER A 174 29.22 -30.50 -1.24
CA SER A 174 29.37 -29.23 -0.52
C SER A 174 30.16 -28.20 -1.33
N ALA A 175 31.26 -28.61 -1.96
CA ALA A 175 32.07 -27.74 -2.80
C ALA A 175 31.31 -27.27 -4.05
N VAL A 176 30.58 -28.14 -4.71
CA VAL A 176 29.75 -27.81 -5.88
C VAL A 176 28.63 -26.82 -5.50
N ASN A 177 27.90 -27.11 -4.43
CA ASN A 177 26.80 -26.25 -3.97
C ASN A 177 27.27 -24.87 -3.57
N SER A 178 28.52 -24.72 -3.10
CA SER A 178 29.14 -23.45 -2.76
C SER A 178 29.76 -22.72 -3.95
N SER A 179 29.93 -23.36 -5.08
CA SER A 179 30.71 -22.83 -6.22
C SER A 179 29.95 -21.90 -7.15
N GLY A 180 28.61 -21.88 -7.11
CA GLY A 180 27.79 -21.16 -8.07
C GLY A 180 27.92 -21.66 -9.52
N ALA A 181 28.26 -22.91 -9.75
CA ALA A 181 28.48 -23.51 -11.07
C ALA A 181 27.18 -23.75 -11.88
N GLY A 182 26.01 -23.37 -11.37
CA GLY A 182 24.72 -23.63 -12.01
C GLY A 182 24.27 -25.08 -11.88
N VAL A 183 24.82 -25.80 -10.91
CA VAL A 183 24.52 -27.22 -10.60
C VAL A 183 24.25 -27.34 -9.10
N THR A 184 23.26 -28.12 -8.74
CA THR A 184 23.05 -28.62 -7.38
C THR A 184 23.61 -30.03 -7.29
N ALA A 185 24.34 -30.34 -6.21
CA ALA A 185 24.91 -31.66 -5.94
C ALA A 185 24.28 -32.27 -4.69
N SER A 186 23.93 -33.53 -4.76
CA SER A 186 23.40 -34.28 -3.62
C SER A 186 24.01 -35.70 -3.58
N VAL A 187 24.11 -36.25 -2.37
CA VAL A 187 24.45 -37.66 -2.17
C VAL A 187 23.15 -38.40 -1.88
N VAL A 188 22.84 -39.36 -2.72
CA VAL A 188 21.64 -40.20 -2.61
C VAL A 188 22.06 -41.60 -2.16
N ASN A 189 21.50 -42.04 -1.04
CA ASN A 189 21.67 -43.42 -0.57
C ASN A 189 20.69 -44.32 -1.33
N ASP A 190 21.20 -45.11 -2.27
CA ASP A 190 20.41 -46.06 -3.08
C ASP A 190 20.14 -47.36 -2.34
N THR A 191 21.01 -47.73 -1.37
CA THR A 191 20.77 -48.80 -0.40
C THR A 191 21.20 -48.35 1.02
N SER A 192 21.10 -49.26 2.00
CA SER A 192 21.59 -49.01 3.36
C SER A 192 23.13 -48.93 3.47
N THR A 193 23.87 -49.41 2.45
CA THR A 193 25.33 -49.50 2.47
C THR A 193 25.99 -48.79 1.28
N THR A 194 25.23 -48.36 0.29
CA THR A 194 25.75 -47.72 -0.92
C THR A 194 25.14 -46.34 -1.11
N SER A 195 25.87 -45.47 -1.81
CA SER A 195 25.43 -44.11 -2.16
C SER A 195 25.98 -43.71 -3.53
N ARG A 196 25.31 -42.73 -4.12
CA ARG A 196 25.64 -42.10 -5.40
C ARG A 196 25.69 -40.59 -5.29
N LEU A 197 26.60 -39.96 -6.00
CA LEU A 197 26.63 -38.53 -6.18
C LEU A 197 25.74 -38.17 -7.39
N VAL A 198 24.86 -37.22 -7.21
CA VAL A 198 23.96 -36.72 -8.25
C VAL A 198 24.19 -35.25 -8.46
N PHE A 199 24.48 -34.85 -9.70
CA PHE A 199 24.50 -33.45 -10.13
C PHE A 199 23.24 -33.17 -10.94
N GLN A 200 22.56 -32.08 -10.63
CA GLN A 200 21.39 -31.61 -11.38
C GLN A 200 21.58 -30.13 -11.76
N SER A 201 21.35 -29.81 -13.03
CA SER A 201 21.38 -28.41 -13.46
C SER A 201 20.28 -27.62 -12.78
N THR A 202 20.62 -26.40 -12.31
CA THR A 202 19.68 -25.51 -11.62
C THR A 202 18.55 -25.05 -12.55
N ASN A 203 18.87 -24.84 -13.83
CA ASN A 203 17.93 -24.49 -14.86
C ASN A 203 17.69 -25.65 -15.83
N THR A 204 16.51 -25.63 -16.47
CA THR A 204 16.13 -26.59 -17.50
C THR A 204 16.77 -26.25 -18.86
N GLY A 205 16.71 -27.19 -19.79
CA GLY A 205 17.02 -26.95 -21.20
C GLY A 205 18.43 -27.38 -21.62
N SER A 206 18.59 -27.59 -22.92
CA SER A 206 19.82 -28.09 -23.54
C SER A 206 21.04 -27.20 -23.32
N ALA A 207 20.82 -25.89 -23.25
CA ALA A 207 21.87 -24.90 -22.92
C ALA A 207 22.48 -25.14 -21.54
N ASN A 208 21.71 -25.71 -20.60
CA ASN A 208 22.11 -25.98 -19.22
C ASN A 208 22.57 -27.44 -19.03
N ALA A 209 22.88 -28.15 -20.13
CA ALA A 209 23.46 -29.48 -20.07
C ALA A 209 24.79 -29.46 -19.29
N ILE A 210 24.95 -30.43 -18.39
CA ILE A 210 26.12 -30.51 -17.51
C ILE A 210 27.25 -31.18 -18.26
N SER A 211 28.44 -30.58 -18.22
CA SER A 211 29.69 -31.25 -18.60
C SER A 211 30.70 -31.06 -17.49
N VAL A 212 31.45 -32.10 -17.15
CA VAL A 212 32.46 -32.06 -16.09
C VAL A 212 33.76 -32.65 -16.58
N ALA A 213 34.89 -32.17 -16.07
CA ALA A 213 36.22 -32.69 -16.38
C ALA A 213 37.19 -32.50 -15.22
N ASP A 214 38.02 -33.46 -14.92
CA ASP A 214 39.13 -33.29 -13.99
C ASP A 214 40.13 -32.27 -14.55
N VAL A 215 40.56 -31.31 -13.72
CA VAL A 215 41.62 -30.35 -14.01
C VAL A 215 42.93 -30.78 -13.37
N THR A 216 42.84 -31.24 -12.12
CA THR A 216 43.98 -31.85 -11.39
C THR A 216 43.56 -33.20 -10.80
N GLY A 217 44.36 -34.23 -11.03
CA GLY A 217 44.07 -35.59 -10.56
C GLY A 217 42.97 -36.31 -11.35
N THR A 218 42.33 -37.29 -10.72
CA THR A 218 41.34 -38.21 -11.31
C THR A 218 40.10 -38.38 -10.44
N LEU A 219 39.71 -37.32 -9.70
CA LEU A 219 38.65 -37.42 -8.72
C LEU A 219 37.29 -37.79 -9.37
N LEU A 220 36.95 -37.17 -10.49
CA LEU A 220 35.72 -37.45 -11.20
C LEU A 220 35.74 -38.82 -11.89
N GLN A 221 36.89 -39.23 -12.41
CA GLN A 221 37.03 -40.56 -12.97
C GLN A 221 36.76 -41.64 -11.90
N ASN A 222 37.22 -41.44 -10.67
CA ASN A 222 37.06 -42.40 -9.57
C ASN A 222 35.61 -42.49 -9.06
N VAL A 223 34.77 -41.50 -9.34
CA VAL A 223 33.30 -41.58 -9.12
C VAL A 223 32.55 -42.09 -10.37
N GLY A 224 33.28 -42.45 -11.43
CA GLY A 224 32.74 -43.03 -12.65
C GLY A 224 32.48 -42.04 -13.79
N TRP A 225 32.77 -40.76 -13.62
CA TRP A 225 32.61 -39.75 -14.66
C TRP A 225 33.86 -39.62 -15.53
N THR A 226 34.08 -40.65 -16.33
CA THR A 226 35.19 -40.71 -17.31
C THR A 226 34.90 -39.78 -18.50
N SER A 227 35.96 -39.41 -19.23
CA SER A 227 35.84 -38.59 -20.45
C SER A 227 34.87 -39.20 -21.47
N SER A 228 34.83 -40.54 -21.60
CA SER A 228 33.90 -41.21 -22.49
C SER A 228 32.44 -41.13 -22.02
N VAL A 229 32.18 -41.29 -20.73
CA VAL A 229 30.82 -41.13 -20.15
C VAL A 229 30.28 -39.73 -20.40
N ILE A 230 31.12 -38.72 -20.23
CA ILE A 230 30.72 -37.32 -20.41
C ILE A 230 30.54 -36.98 -21.89
N SER A 231 31.52 -37.30 -22.74
CA SER A 231 31.49 -36.96 -24.17
C SER A 231 30.40 -37.68 -24.95
N SER A 232 30.15 -38.96 -24.63
CA SER A 232 29.11 -39.77 -25.28
C SER A 232 27.75 -39.68 -24.62
N ARG A 233 27.62 -38.91 -23.51
CA ARG A 233 26.40 -38.82 -22.66
C ARG A 233 25.83 -40.23 -22.37
N THR A 234 26.69 -41.13 -21.90
CA THR A 234 26.30 -42.52 -21.58
C THR A 234 25.13 -42.52 -20.59
N ALA A 235 24.16 -43.41 -20.79
CA ALA A 235 23.05 -43.57 -19.87
C ALA A 235 23.53 -44.08 -18.50
N SER A 236 22.99 -43.52 -17.43
CA SER A 236 23.15 -44.06 -16.07
C SER A 236 22.41 -45.40 -15.97
N THR A 237 23.02 -46.34 -15.23
CA THR A 237 22.38 -47.64 -14.91
C THR A 237 22.17 -47.74 -13.39
N SER A 238 21.60 -48.85 -12.93
CA SER A 238 21.41 -49.09 -11.49
C SER A 238 22.71 -48.99 -10.68
N THR A 239 23.87 -49.36 -11.26
CA THR A 239 25.18 -49.31 -10.59
C THR A 239 26.19 -48.42 -11.30
N GLY A 240 25.97 -48.12 -12.59
CA GLY A 240 26.92 -47.38 -13.45
C GLY A 240 26.63 -45.87 -13.54
N ALA A 241 27.71 -45.10 -13.66
CA ALA A 241 27.66 -43.65 -13.85
C ALA A 241 27.11 -43.27 -15.22
N GLY A 242 26.47 -42.13 -15.30
CA GLY A 242 25.99 -41.59 -16.57
C GLY A 242 24.89 -40.53 -16.40
N TYR A 243 24.30 -40.13 -17.51
CA TYR A 243 23.22 -39.19 -17.58
C TYR A 243 21.83 -39.85 -17.49
N VAL A 244 20.89 -39.20 -16.83
CA VAL A 244 19.49 -39.63 -16.87
C VAL A 244 18.91 -39.38 -18.27
N ASN A 245 19.28 -38.25 -18.91
CA ASN A 245 18.90 -37.92 -20.27
C ASN A 245 20.13 -37.98 -21.20
N THR A 246 20.14 -38.95 -22.09
CA THR A 246 21.30 -39.18 -23.00
C THR A 246 21.37 -38.21 -24.16
N SER A 247 20.27 -37.58 -24.52
CA SER A 247 20.24 -36.51 -25.54
C SER A 247 19.90 -35.17 -24.92
N THR A 248 20.67 -34.15 -25.27
CA THR A 248 20.40 -32.76 -24.83
C THR A 248 19.10 -32.21 -25.41
N SER A 249 18.66 -32.70 -26.59
CA SER A 249 17.38 -32.28 -27.17
C SER A 249 16.15 -32.70 -26.35
N THR A 250 16.31 -33.72 -25.46
CA THR A 250 15.24 -34.12 -24.54
C THR A 250 15.14 -33.21 -23.30
N LEU A 251 16.08 -32.28 -23.14
CA LEU A 251 16.07 -31.31 -22.05
C LEU A 251 15.22 -30.06 -22.37
N ASP A 252 14.92 -29.79 -23.64
CA ASP A 252 14.12 -28.65 -24.06
C ASP A 252 12.63 -28.97 -24.09
N ALA A 253 11.80 -27.95 -23.84
CA ALA A 253 10.39 -28.04 -24.15
C ALA A 253 10.18 -27.98 -25.66
N ASN A 254 9.27 -28.83 -26.16
CA ASN A 254 8.84 -28.84 -27.55
C ASN A 254 7.33 -28.69 -27.60
N PHE A 255 6.85 -27.71 -28.34
CA PHE A 255 5.42 -27.43 -28.51
C PHE A 255 5.16 -26.78 -29.86
N THR A 256 3.92 -26.77 -30.28
CA THR A 256 3.47 -25.97 -31.45
C THR A 256 2.58 -24.83 -30.98
N LEU A 257 2.75 -23.68 -31.59
CA LEU A 257 1.85 -22.52 -31.43
C LEU A 257 1.33 -22.16 -32.82
N ASP A 258 0.00 -22.21 -33.00
CA ASP A 258 -0.67 -22.02 -34.29
C ASP A 258 -0.09 -22.86 -35.44
N GLY A 259 0.30 -24.10 -35.10
CA GLY A 259 0.93 -25.02 -36.03
C GLY A 259 2.43 -24.82 -36.24
N ILE A 260 3.03 -23.76 -35.65
CA ILE A 260 4.48 -23.47 -35.77
C ILE A 260 5.22 -24.21 -34.64
N PRO A 261 6.19 -25.08 -34.97
CA PRO A 261 7.00 -25.78 -33.97
C PRO A 261 7.95 -24.81 -33.25
N ILE A 262 7.98 -24.92 -31.92
CA ILE A 262 8.80 -24.07 -31.04
C ILE A 262 9.58 -24.97 -30.09
N VAL A 263 10.86 -24.63 -29.89
CA VAL A 263 11.76 -25.26 -28.92
C VAL A 263 12.16 -24.19 -27.88
N SER A 264 12.05 -24.54 -26.60
CA SER A 264 12.40 -23.64 -25.51
C SER A 264 13.17 -24.38 -24.42
N GLY A 265 14.24 -23.78 -23.93
CA GLY A 265 14.99 -24.31 -22.77
C GLY A 265 14.25 -24.16 -21.44
N SER A 266 13.06 -23.54 -21.41
CA SER A 266 12.27 -23.31 -20.21
C SER A 266 10.81 -23.67 -20.44
N ASN A 267 10.11 -24.08 -19.38
CA ASN A 267 8.66 -24.26 -19.38
C ASN A 267 7.90 -22.92 -19.22
N THR A 268 8.60 -21.85 -18.83
CA THR A 268 8.07 -20.49 -18.84
C THR A 268 8.60 -19.77 -20.07
N VAL A 269 7.71 -19.42 -21.00
CA VAL A 269 8.05 -18.90 -22.33
C VAL A 269 7.38 -17.56 -22.57
N SER A 270 8.15 -16.49 -22.68
CA SER A 270 7.64 -15.10 -22.76
C SER A 270 7.89 -14.41 -24.09
N ASN A 271 8.55 -15.05 -25.05
CA ASN A 271 9.04 -14.41 -26.27
C ASN A 271 8.41 -14.93 -27.58
N VAL A 272 7.44 -15.81 -27.49
CA VAL A 272 6.80 -16.44 -28.68
C VAL A 272 5.48 -15.77 -29.06
N LEU A 273 4.84 -15.08 -28.12
CA LEU A 273 3.63 -14.30 -28.35
C LEU A 273 3.78 -12.97 -27.60
N THR A 274 3.70 -11.86 -28.35
CA THR A 274 3.96 -10.54 -27.80
C THR A 274 3.05 -10.22 -26.61
N GLY A 275 3.64 -9.86 -25.48
CA GLY A 275 2.92 -9.51 -24.27
C GLY A 275 2.27 -10.69 -23.52
N VAL A 276 2.53 -11.93 -23.95
CA VAL A 276 2.02 -13.15 -23.30
C VAL A 276 3.17 -14.00 -22.79
N THR A 277 3.05 -14.46 -21.56
CA THR A 277 3.94 -15.46 -20.96
C THR A 277 3.18 -16.76 -20.80
N LEU A 278 3.68 -17.81 -21.47
CA LEU A 278 3.15 -19.16 -21.40
C LEU A 278 3.82 -19.92 -20.27
N ASN A 279 3.07 -20.76 -19.57
CA ASN A 279 3.54 -21.68 -18.53
C ASN A 279 3.12 -23.09 -18.91
N LEU A 280 4.05 -23.88 -19.39
CA LEU A 280 3.82 -25.27 -19.80
C LEU A 280 3.84 -26.16 -18.56
N ALA A 281 2.71 -26.75 -18.21
CA ALA A 281 2.54 -27.58 -16.99
C ALA A 281 2.62 -29.08 -17.25
N ALA A 282 2.10 -29.54 -18.40
CA ALA A 282 2.15 -30.96 -18.79
C ALA A 282 2.30 -31.11 -20.30
N SER A 283 2.86 -32.28 -20.72
CA SER A 283 2.81 -32.70 -22.12
C SER A 283 1.51 -33.40 -22.43
N GLN A 284 1.07 -33.28 -23.68
CA GLN A 284 -0.12 -33.92 -24.21
C GLN A 284 0.19 -35.18 -24.99
N ALA A 285 -0.76 -36.11 -25.06
CA ALA A 285 -0.68 -37.21 -26.01
C ALA A 285 -0.74 -36.66 -27.46
N SER A 286 -0.04 -37.29 -28.38
CA SER A 286 0.00 -36.86 -29.80
C SER A 286 -1.37 -36.85 -30.49
N THR A 287 -2.35 -37.56 -29.92
CA THR A 287 -3.75 -37.62 -30.41
C THR A 287 -4.68 -36.64 -29.70
N ALA A 288 -4.18 -35.89 -28.70
CA ALA A 288 -4.99 -34.91 -27.97
C ALA A 288 -5.28 -33.70 -28.84
N ASN A 289 -6.43 -33.09 -28.62
CA ASN A 289 -6.77 -31.82 -29.26
C ASN A 289 -5.84 -30.72 -28.70
N PRO A 290 -5.45 -29.75 -29.54
CA PRO A 290 -4.68 -28.61 -29.07
C PRO A 290 -5.45 -27.81 -27.99
N VAL A 291 -4.73 -27.26 -27.02
CA VAL A 291 -5.25 -26.31 -26.06
C VAL A 291 -5.50 -24.98 -26.75
N THR A 292 -6.67 -24.40 -26.53
CA THR A 292 -7.02 -23.07 -27.03
C THR A 292 -6.71 -22.02 -25.98
N LEU A 293 -5.88 -21.05 -26.34
CA LEU A 293 -5.60 -19.85 -25.52
C LEU A 293 -6.35 -18.68 -26.14
N THR A 294 -7.21 -18.02 -25.35
CA THR A 294 -7.91 -16.79 -25.78
C THR A 294 -7.37 -15.59 -25.02
N VAL A 295 -6.75 -14.68 -25.74
CA VAL A 295 -6.27 -13.39 -25.21
C VAL A 295 -7.37 -12.36 -25.41
N GLY A 296 -7.72 -11.64 -24.38
CA GLY A 296 -8.74 -10.59 -24.43
C GLY A 296 -8.70 -9.65 -23.24
N PRO A 297 -9.58 -8.64 -23.21
CA PRO A 297 -9.65 -7.71 -22.10
C PRO A 297 -9.90 -8.42 -20.76
N ASP A 298 -9.16 -8.05 -19.74
CA ASP A 298 -9.44 -8.50 -18.37
C ASP A 298 -10.61 -7.72 -17.79
N THR A 299 -11.80 -8.17 -18.09
CA THR A 299 -13.04 -7.50 -17.64
C THR A 299 -13.13 -7.44 -16.12
N THR A 300 -12.56 -8.40 -15.39
CA THR A 300 -12.55 -8.42 -13.92
C THR A 300 -11.63 -7.35 -13.35
N ALA A 301 -10.40 -7.24 -13.87
CA ALA A 301 -9.48 -6.18 -13.47
C ALA A 301 -10.02 -4.80 -13.82
N ILE A 302 -10.59 -4.63 -15.00
CA ILE A 302 -11.21 -3.37 -15.44
C ILE A 302 -12.38 -3.01 -14.53
N GLN A 303 -13.30 -3.93 -14.22
CA GLN A 303 -14.41 -3.70 -13.29
C GLN A 303 -13.92 -3.31 -11.89
N THR A 304 -12.86 -3.96 -11.39
CA THR A 304 -12.24 -3.61 -10.11
C THR A 304 -11.73 -2.17 -10.13
N THR A 305 -11.10 -1.76 -11.22
CA THR A 305 -10.61 -0.39 -11.43
C THR A 305 -11.75 0.63 -11.45
N LEU A 306 -12.86 0.32 -12.14
CA LEU A 306 -14.05 1.17 -12.18
C LEU A 306 -14.77 1.24 -10.82
N ASN A 307 -14.87 0.14 -10.10
CA ASN A 307 -15.41 0.12 -8.73
C ASN A 307 -14.57 0.98 -7.77
N ASN A 308 -13.25 0.94 -7.89
CA ASN A 308 -12.35 1.80 -7.13
C ASN A 308 -12.59 3.27 -7.44
N PHE A 309 -12.75 3.62 -8.71
CA PHE A 309 -13.09 4.98 -9.14
C PHE A 309 -14.43 5.43 -8.52
N ILE A 310 -15.48 4.64 -8.65
CA ILE A 310 -16.80 4.92 -8.07
C ILE A 310 -16.69 5.11 -6.55
N SER A 311 -15.97 4.25 -5.87
CA SER A 311 -15.77 4.33 -4.42
C SER A 311 -15.05 5.63 -4.01
N LYS A 312 -13.99 6.04 -4.73
CA LYS A 312 -13.28 7.30 -4.45
C LYS A 312 -14.14 8.52 -4.73
N TYR A 313 -14.90 8.50 -5.84
CA TYR A 313 -15.86 9.55 -6.16
C TYR A 313 -16.94 9.67 -5.08
N ASN A 314 -17.55 8.56 -4.68
CA ASN A 314 -18.57 8.52 -3.64
C ASN A 314 -18.05 8.97 -2.27
N SER A 315 -16.78 8.70 -1.96
CA SER A 315 -16.16 9.21 -0.72
C SER A 315 -16.10 10.74 -0.69
N VAL A 316 -15.79 11.38 -1.83
CA VAL A 316 -15.83 12.85 -1.95
C VAL A 316 -17.26 13.35 -1.79
N VAL A 317 -18.21 12.77 -2.52
CA VAL A 317 -19.63 13.16 -2.46
C VAL A 317 -20.18 13.02 -1.04
N SER A 318 -19.89 11.93 -0.36
CA SER A 318 -20.30 11.71 1.04
C SER A 318 -19.74 12.76 1.99
N THR A 319 -18.44 13.11 1.84
CA THR A 319 -17.82 14.19 2.62
C THR A 319 -18.51 15.52 2.35
N LEU A 320 -18.75 15.84 1.07
CA LEU A 320 -19.44 17.08 0.70
C LEU A 320 -20.86 17.14 1.27
N ASN A 321 -21.65 16.08 1.11
CA ASN A 321 -23.02 16.02 1.61
C ASN A 321 -23.10 16.14 3.13
N THR A 322 -22.15 15.55 3.87
CA THR A 322 -22.11 15.64 5.33
C THR A 322 -21.76 17.06 5.81
N ASP A 323 -20.81 17.70 5.14
CA ASP A 323 -20.23 18.96 5.64
C ASP A 323 -20.88 20.22 5.06
N ILE A 324 -21.60 20.12 3.93
CA ILE A 324 -22.33 21.26 3.34
C ILE A 324 -23.76 21.36 3.87
N THR A 325 -24.39 20.20 4.18
CA THR A 325 -25.81 20.14 4.52
C THR A 325 -26.05 20.39 5.99
N ASP A 326 -27.02 21.25 6.30
CA ASP A 326 -27.51 21.44 7.66
C ASP A 326 -28.36 20.24 8.08
N THR A 327 -28.07 19.66 9.25
CA THR A 327 -28.84 18.54 9.80
C THR A 327 -29.70 19.01 10.96
N THR A 328 -30.94 18.51 11.04
CA THR A 328 -31.85 18.80 12.15
C THR A 328 -31.90 17.61 13.10
N SER A 329 -31.54 17.83 14.38
CA SER A 329 -31.75 16.84 15.42
C SER A 329 -32.86 17.29 16.36
N THR A 330 -33.72 16.34 16.81
CA THR A 330 -34.77 16.60 17.78
C THR A 330 -34.40 15.92 19.08
N ASP A 331 -34.32 16.69 20.18
CA ASP A 331 -34.05 16.14 21.50
C ASP A 331 -35.23 15.36 22.07
N SER A 332 -35.03 14.67 23.20
CA SER A 332 -36.10 13.90 23.88
C SER A 332 -37.26 14.73 24.37
N SER A 333 -37.13 16.06 24.38
CA SER A 333 -38.17 17.02 24.79
C SER A 333 -38.92 17.62 23.59
N GLY A 334 -38.56 17.20 22.35
CA GLY A 334 -39.20 17.67 21.12
C GLY A 334 -38.61 18.99 20.57
N ASN A 335 -37.53 19.51 21.16
CA ASN A 335 -36.87 20.71 20.65
C ASN A 335 -36.00 20.37 19.44
N GLN A 336 -36.15 21.12 18.35
CA GLN A 336 -35.33 20.96 17.16
C GLN A 336 -34.07 21.82 17.26
N THR A 337 -32.93 21.19 17.07
CA THR A 337 -31.62 21.86 16.94
C THR A 337 -31.11 21.68 15.52
N VAL A 338 -30.81 22.78 14.83
CA VAL A 338 -30.17 22.76 13.52
C VAL A 338 -28.65 22.72 13.71
N ASN A 339 -28.05 21.61 13.36
CA ASN A 339 -26.60 21.49 13.30
C ASN A 339 -26.14 21.87 11.90
N ARG A 340 -25.48 23.02 11.81
CA ARG A 340 -24.98 23.52 10.53
C ARG A 340 -23.76 22.71 10.08
N GLY A 341 -23.75 22.32 8.81
CA GLY A 341 -22.58 21.69 8.20
C GLY A 341 -21.34 22.58 8.30
N SER A 342 -20.18 21.99 8.56
CA SER A 342 -18.92 22.73 8.80
C SER A 342 -18.50 23.59 7.61
N LEU A 343 -18.94 23.26 6.40
CA LEU A 343 -18.69 23.99 5.14
C LEU A 343 -19.97 24.60 4.55
N ALA A 344 -21.07 24.61 5.29
CA ALA A 344 -22.33 25.18 4.83
C ALA A 344 -22.16 26.68 4.49
N GLY A 345 -22.49 27.03 3.24
CA GLY A 345 -22.35 28.37 2.69
C GLY A 345 -20.98 28.69 2.08
N ASP A 346 -20.06 27.72 2.02
CA ASP A 346 -18.83 27.88 1.23
C ASP A 346 -19.12 27.69 -0.26
N VAL A 347 -19.24 28.80 -0.98
CA VAL A 347 -19.59 28.81 -2.42
C VAL A 347 -18.57 28.05 -3.26
N SER A 348 -17.27 28.04 -2.88
CA SER A 348 -16.24 27.31 -3.62
C SER A 348 -16.47 25.80 -3.55
N ILE A 349 -16.89 25.30 -2.40
CA ILE A 349 -17.15 23.88 -2.16
C ILE A 349 -18.49 23.46 -2.80
N MET A 350 -19.51 24.31 -2.76
CA MET A 350 -20.77 24.08 -3.47
C MET A 350 -20.56 24.01 -5.00
N ASN A 351 -19.71 24.90 -5.55
CA ASN A 351 -19.36 24.87 -6.97
C ASN A 351 -18.54 23.62 -7.33
N LEU A 352 -17.69 23.12 -6.43
CA LEU A 352 -16.98 21.87 -6.62
C LEU A 352 -17.97 20.70 -6.77
N GLN A 353 -18.97 20.59 -5.90
CA GLN A 353 -19.99 19.54 -5.98
C GLN A 353 -20.71 19.57 -7.34
N MET A 354 -21.21 20.74 -7.75
CA MET A 354 -21.88 20.88 -9.06
C MET A 354 -20.94 20.54 -10.22
N SER A 355 -19.65 20.89 -10.12
CA SER A 355 -18.67 20.58 -11.16
C SER A 355 -18.39 19.09 -11.27
N LEU A 356 -18.29 18.38 -10.13
CA LEU A 356 -18.15 16.92 -10.08
C LEU A 356 -19.32 16.22 -10.78
N GLU A 357 -20.55 16.61 -10.46
CA GLU A 357 -21.78 16.07 -11.07
C GLU A 357 -21.84 16.35 -12.58
N ASN A 358 -21.50 17.56 -13.00
CA ASN A 358 -21.48 17.94 -14.41
C ASN A 358 -20.48 17.10 -15.23
N VAL A 359 -19.31 16.82 -14.70
CA VAL A 359 -18.29 16.01 -15.39
C VAL A 359 -18.77 14.55 -15.54
N VAL A 360 -19.36 13.94 -14.51
CA VAL A 360 -19.80 12.54 -14.57
C VAL A 360 -21.10 12.34 -15.37
N MET A 361 -21.94 13.38 -15.46
CA MET A 361 -23.16 13.37 -16.32
C MET A 361 -22.86 13.79 -17.76
N GLY A 362 -21.70 14.40 -18.00
CA GLY A 362 -21.35 14.96 -19.29
C GLY A 362 -21.23 13.93 -20.40
N GLN A 363 -21.42 14.40 -21.64
CA GLN A 363 -21.16 13.58 -22.83
C GLN A 363 -19.72 13.78 -23.28
N VAL A 364 -19.06 12.66 -23.57
CA VAL A 364 -17.69 12.63 -24.08
C VAL A 364 -17.72 12.75 -25.60
N SER A 365 -17.39 13.93 -26.11
CA SER A 365 -17.44 14.24 -27.55
C SER A 365 -16.33 13.58 -28.39
N SER A 366 -15.22 13.21 -27.73
CA SER A 366 -14.06 12.56 -28.38
C SER A 366 -14.07 11.04 -28.22
N ALA A 367 -15.21 10.43 -27.85
CA ALA A 367 -15.36 8.99 -27.83
C ALA A 367 -15.11 8.39 -29.22
N ALA A 368 -14.54 7.17 -29.26
CA ALA A 368 -14.33 6.46 -30.52
C ALA A 368 -15.66 6.29 -31.27
N SER A 369 -15.60 6.36 -32.61
CA SER A 369 -16.80 6.22 -33.46
C SER A 369 -17.57 4.94 -33.11
N GLY A 370 -18.86 5.09 -32.71
CA GLY A 370 -19.69 3.98 -32.24
C GLY A 370 -19.44 3.52 -30.81
N GLY A 371 -18.58 4.21 -30.07
CA GLY A 371 -18.34 3.93 -28.64
C GLY A 371 -19.34 4.60 -27.71
N PRO A 372 -19.34 4.22 -26.41
CA PRO A 372 -20.17 4.86 -25.40
C PRO A 372 -19.73 6.33 -25.21
N THR A 373 -20.71 7.23 -25.15
CA THR A 373 -20.46 8.68 -24.98
C THR A 373 -20.76 9.19 -23.57
N SER A 374 -21.22 8.34 -22.67
CA SER A 374 -21.53 8.71 -21.27
C SER A 374 -21.38 7.51 -20.36
N LEU A 375 -21.24 7.74 -19.04
CA LEU A 375 -21.21 6.70 -18.03
C LEU A 375 -22.51 5.87 -18.03
N SER A 376 -23.66 6.50 -18.26
CA SER A 376 -24.95 5.81 -18.33
C SER A 376 -25.05 4.86 -19.53
N ALA A 377 -24.30 5.13 -20.60
CA ALA A 377 -24.21 4.24 -21.75
C ALA A 377 -23.54 2.91 -21.43
N ILE A 378 -22.72 2.84 -20.39
CA ILE A 378 -22.07 1.62 -19.89
C ILE A 378 -22.66 1.09 -18.57
N GLY A 379 -23.85 1.58 -18.17
CA GLY A 379 -24.55 1.10 -16.98
C GLY A 379 -24.09 1.70 -15.65
N ILE A 380 -23.32 2.79 -15.65
CA ILE A 380 -22.94 3.57 -14.46
C ILE A 380 -23.83 4.82 -14.41
N THR A 381 -24.57 5.02 -13.32
CA THR A 381 -25.52 6.12 -13.18
C THR A 381 -25.23 6.97 -11.96
N LEU A 382 -25.59 8.24 -12.06
CA LEU A 382 -25.59 9.18 -10.93
C LEU A 382 -26.92 9.01 -10.15
N ASN A 383 -26.82 8.85 -8.85
CA ASN A 383 -27.96 8.76 -7.93
C ASN A 383 -28.41 10.17 -7.49
N ASN A 384 -29.58 10.28 -6.85
CA ASN A 384 -30.14 11.55 -6.39
C ASN A 384 -29.30 12.27 -5.32
N ASP A 385 -28.44 11.54 -4.61
CA ASP A 385 -27.52 12.08 -3.60
C ASP A 385 -26.18 12.51 -4.22
N GLY A 386 -26.04 12.47 -5.54
CA GLY A 386 -24.82 12.78 -6.26
C GLY A 386 -23.80 11.64 -6.30
N SER A 387 -24.07 10.48 -5.69
CA SER A 387 -23.20 9.31 -5.75
C SER A 387 -23.31 8.57 -7.08
N LEU A 388 -22.26 7.82 -7.47
CA LEU A 388 -22.27 6.93 -8.62
C LEU A 388 -22.55 5.49 -8.20
N SER A 389 -23.29 4.76 -9.02
CA SER A 389 -23.50 3.32 -8.87
C SER A 389 -23.49 2.60 -10.22
N ILE A 390 -23.11 1.31 -10.20
CA ILE A 390 -23.32 0.42 -11.36
C ILE A 390 -24.77 -0.06 -11.27
N SER A 391 -25.64 0.58 -12.03
CA SER A 391 -27.09 0.25 -12.07
C SER A 391 -27.41 -0.92 -12.98
N ASP A 392 -26.54 -1.19 -13.96
CA ASP A 392 -26.71 -2.28 -14.93
C ASP A 392 -25.37 -2.98 -15.20
N GLN A 393 -25.12 -4.05 -14.43
CA GLN A 393 -23.91 -4.86 -14.55
C GLN A 393 -23.81 -5.57 -15.92
N SER A 394 -24.96 -5.99 -16.50
CA SER A 394 -24.96 -6.67 -17.78
C SER A 394 -24.55 -5.73 -18.91
N LYS A 395 -24.99 -4.47 -18.84
CA LYS A 395 -24.63 -3.43 -19.79
C LYS A 395 -23.14 -3.10 -19.71
N LEU A 396 -22.58 -3.03 -18.50
CA LEU A 396 -21.15 -2.83 -18.30
C LEU A 396 -20.34 -4.00 -18.88
N ASN A 397 -20.70 -5.23 -18.57
CA ASN A 397 -20.05 -6.43 -19.09
C ASN A 397 -20.09 -6.49 -20.62
N SER A 398 -21.25 -6.17 -21.21
CA SER A 398 -21.40 -6.13 -22.66
C SER A 398 -20.52 -5.06 -23.29
N ALA A 399 -20.44 -3.86 -22.71
CA ALA A 399 -19.60 -2.79 -23.21
C ALA A 399 -18.09 -3.17 -23.15
N LEU A 400 -17.65 -3.78 -22.04
CA LEU A 400 -16.26 -4.23 -21.86
C LEU A 400 -15.87 -5.36 -22.81
N THR A 401 -16.81 -6.21 -23.20
CA THR A 401 -16.54 -7.34 -24.08
C THR A 401 -16.65 -6.94 -25.57
N SER A 402 -17.65 -6.14 -25.94
CA SER A 402 -17.92 -5.81 -27.34
C SER A 402 -17.14 -4.60 -27.84
N ASN A 403 -16.85 -3.62 -26.99
CA ASN A 403 -16.13 -2.40 -27.35
C ASN A 403 -15.25 -1.89 -26.20
N PRO A 404 -14.20 -2.64 -25.78
CA PRO A 404 -13.31 -2.24 -24.71
C PRO A 404 -12.59 -0.92 -24.99
N SER A 405 -12.19 -0.70 -26.24
CA SER A 405 -11.52 0.56 -26.64
C SER A 405 -12.44 1.78 -26.52
N GLY A 406 -13.74 1.61 -26.78
CA GLY A 406 -14.73 2.67 -26.56
C GLY A 406 -14.90 3.00 -25.09
N VAL A 407 -14.91 1.98 -24.21
CA VAL A 407 -14.95 2.19 -22.76
C VAL A 407 -13.67 2.89 -22.28
N ILE A 408 -12.50 2.49 -22.76
CA ILE A 408 -11.24 3.16 -22.46
C ILE A 408 -11.29 4.64 -22.86
N ALA A 409 -11.74 4.92 -24.09
CA ALA A 409 -11.83 6.29 -24.61
C ALA A 409 -12.83 7.16 -23.84
N LEU A 410 -13.92 6.59 -23.28
CA LEU A 410 -14.85 7.29 -22.42
C LEU A 410 -14.16 7.93 -21.20
N PHE A 411 -13.10 7.30 -20.68
CA PHE A 411 -12.36 7.81 -19.53
C PHE A 411 -11.15 8.65 -19.92
N ASN A 412 -10.34 8.21 -20.90
CA ASN A 412 -9.00 8.76 -21.15
C ASN A 412 -8.88 9.62 -22.42
N SER A 413 -9.95 9.81 -23.20
CA SER A 413 -9.89 10.74 -24.33
C SER A 413 -9.71 12.19 -23.83
N SER A 414 -9.42 13.13 -24.72
CA SER A 414 -9.22 14.55 -24.36
C SER A 414 -10.44 15.18 -23.66
N SER A 415 -11.64 14.71 -23.93
CA SER A 415 -12.87 15.07 -23.21
C SER A 415 -13.37 13.94 -22.31
N GLY A 416 -12.57 12.92 -22.05
CA GLY A 416 -12.91 11.77 -21.21
C GLY A 416 -13.16 12.15 -19.75
N VAL A 417 -14.04 11.40 -19.09
CA VAL A 417 -14.49 11.66 -17.72
C VAL A 417 -13.29 11.78 -16.76
N ALA A 418 -12.33 10.85 -16.84
CA ALA A 418 -11.17 10.87 -15.96
C ALA A 418 -10.22 12.03 -16.27
N THR A 419 -10.04 12.37 -17.54
CA THR A 419 -9.20 13.51 -17.97
C THR A 419 -9.78 14.83 -17.47
N GLN A 420 -11.10 15.03 -17.61
CA GLN A 420 -11.78 16.23 -17.11
C GLN A 420 -11.75 16.32 -15.58
N LEU A 421 -12.01 15.21 -14.88
CA LEU A 421 -11.92 15.16 -13.42
C LEU A 421 -10.51 15.48 -12.93
N ASN A 422 -9.48 14.86 -13.52
CA ASN A 422 -8.09 15.12 -13.13
C ASN A 422 -7.75 16.62 -13.30
N THR A 423 -8.08 17.21 -14.44
CA THR A 423 -7.83 18.64 -14.71
C THR A 423 -8.56 19.56 -13.72
N MET A 424 -9.82 19.26 -13.43
CA MET A 424 -10.61 20.03 -12.47
C MET A 424 -10.07 19.90 -11.05
N LEU A 425 -9.79 18.66 -10.61
CA LEU A 425 -9.33 18.39 -9.25
C LEU A 425 -7.95 19.00 -8.95
N GLN A 426 -7.07 19.13 -9.95
CA GLN A 426 -5.77 19.81 -9.81
C GLN A 426 -5.90 21.24 -9.28
N GLN A 427 -6.97 21.97 -9.62
CA GLN A 427 -7.19 23.33 -9.14
C GLN A 427 -7.44 23.36 -7.62
N PHE A 428 -7.98 22.28 -7.05
CA PHE A 428 -8.28 22.17 -5.65
C PHE A 428 -7.13 21.56 -4.84
N THR A 429 -6.42 20.58 -5.40
CA THR A 429 -5.48 19.70 -4.66
C THR A 429 -4.02 20.07 -4.82
N ASN A 430 -3.62 20.74 -5.93
CA ASN A 430 -2.24 21.14 -6.15
C ASN A 430 -1.73 22.07 -5.03
N PRO A 431 -0.42 22.10 -4.77
CA PRO A 431 0.17 23.05 -3.84
C PRO A 431 -0.24 24.50 -4.18
N GLY A 432 -0.79 25.21 -3.19
CA GLY A 432 -1.35 26.54 -3.38
C GLY A 432 -2.74 26.59 -4.05
N GLY A 433 -3.37 25.45 -4.30
CA GLY A 433 -4.72 25.34 -4.82
C GLY A 433 -5.80 25.82 -3.82
N VAL A 434 -7.06 25.72 -4.25
CA VAL A 434 -8.21 26.25 -3.47
C VAL A 434 -8.23 25.70 -2.05
N MET A 435 -7.96 24.40 -1.85
CA MET A 435 -7.99 23.81 -0.51
C MET A 435 -6.90 24.37 0.39
N ASP A 436 -5.66 24.56 -0.13
CA ASP A 436 -4.58 25.17 0.65
C ASP A 436 -4.89 26.63 1.03
N GLN A 437 -5.47 27.40 0.11
CA GLN A 437 -5.88 28.79 0.41
C GLN A 437 -6.93 28.82 1.52
N LYS A 438 -7.91 27.91 1.51
CA LYS A 438 -8.94 27.80 2.57
C LYS A 438 -8.34 27.43 3.91
N ILE A 439 -7.46 26.42 3.93
CA ILE A 439 -6.77 25.96 5.14
C ILE A 439 -5.91 27.08 5.73
N ASN A 440 -5.07 27.70 4.90
CA ASN A 440 -4.18 28.79 5.34
C ASN A 440 -4.98 29.99 5.85
N GLY A 441 -6.02 30.41 5.13
CA GLY A 441 -6.88 31.52 5.56
C GLY A 441 -7.57 31.26 6.89
N ALA A 442 -8.03 30.03 7.15
CA ALA A 442 -8.59 29.64 8.44
C ALA A 442 -7.51 29.57 9.55
N GLN A 443 -6.30 29.12 9.25
CA GLN A 443 -5.16 29.15 10.18
C GLN A 443 -4.75 30.57 10.56
N ASP A 444 -4.76 31.49 9.60
CA ASP A 444 -4.49 32.91 9.84
C ASP A 444 -5.54 33.52 10.78
N GLN A 445 -6.82 33.18 10.60
CA GLN A 445 -7.89 33.61 11.51
C GLN A 445 -7.67 33.09 12.94
N VAL A 446 -7.31 31.80 13.10
CA VAL A 446 -6.96 31.20 14.40
C VAL A 446 -5.80 31.95 15.05
N THR A 447 -4.77 32.29 14.27
CA THR A 447 -3.61 33.03 14.76
C THR A 447 -4.01 34.45 15.25
N GLN A 448 -4.80 35.16 14.48
CA GLN A 448 -5.31 36.49 14.86
C GLN A 448 -6.17 36.44 16.12
N MET A 449 -7.07 35.45 16.22
CA MET A 449 -7.91 35.27 17.40
C MET A 449 -7.10 34.91 18.64
N ASN A 450 -6.09 34.06 18.53
CA ASN A 450 -5.20 33.72 19.65
C ASN A 450 -4.41 34.94 20.14
N ASN A 451 -3.97 35.83 19.24
CA ASN A 451 -3.32 37.08 19.60
C ASN A 451 -4.30 38.00 20.35
N MET A 452 -5.56 38.11 19.90
CA MET A 452 -6.59 38.86 20.60
C MET A 452 -6.91 38.29 21.99
N ILE A 453 -7.05 36.97 22.09
CA ILE A 453 -7.25 36.26 23.36
C ILE A 453 -6.12 36.60 24.33
N THR A 454 -4.85 36.52 23.88
CA THR A 454 -3.69 36.84 24.70
C THR A 454 -3.71 38.27 25.19
N SER A 455 -4.02 39.23 24.33
CA SER A 455 -4.14 40.67 24.68
C SER A 455 -5.26 40.91 25.69
N MET A 456 -6.42 40.27 25.51
CA MET A 456 -7.54 40.37 26.43
C MET A 456 -7.21 39.78 27.80
N GLN A 457 -6.56 38.58 27.83
CA GLN A 457 -6.11 37.97 29.07
C GLN A 457 -5.14 38.86 29.86
N GLN A 458 -4.19 39.51 29.15
CA GLN A 458 -3.29 40.50 29.77
C GLN A 458 -4.07 41.67 30.37
N SER A 459 -5.03 42.21 29.63
CA SER A 459 -5.89 43.31 30.13
C SER A 459 -6.70 42.89 31.35
N ILE A 460 -7.29 41.69 31.33
CA ILE A 460 -8.04 41.11 32.46
C ILE A 460 -7.14 40.99 33.69
N ASN A 461 -5.91 40.47 33.52
CA ASN A 461 -4.96 40.34 34.62
C ASN A 461 -4.55 41.70 35.23
N LEU A 462 -4.33 42.71 34.39
CA LEU A 462 -4.03 44.07 34.87
C LEU A 462 -5.21 44.64 35.64
N GLN A 463 -6.45 44.50 35.18
CA GLN A 463 -7.65 44.95 35.87
C GLN A 463 -7.87 44.22 37.18
N ALA A 464 -7.67 42.88 37.20
CA ALA A 464 -7.74 42.06 38.41
C ALA A 464 -6.74 42.50 39.46
N ASN A 465 -5.50 42.76 39.08
CA ASN A 465 -4.44 43.23 39.99
C ASN A 465 -4.75 44.65 40.52
N ALA A 466 -5.24 45.55 39.67
CA ALA A 466 -5.64 46.90 40.11
C ALA A 466 -6.80 46.83 41.11
N MET A 467 -7.81 46.02 40.83
CA MET A 467 -8.94 45.78 41.71
C MET A 467 -8.54 45.19 43.07
N GLN A 468 -7.61 44.20 43.04
CA GLN A 468 -7.07 43.59 44.27
C GLN A 468 -6.33 44.63 45.12
N GLN A 469 -5.54 45.50 44.52
CA GLN A 469 -4.86 46.59 45.23
C GLN A 469 -5.86 47.58 45.85
N GLU A 470 -6.88 47.98 45.09
CA GLU A 470 -7.91 48.89 45.57
C GLU A 470 -8.70 48.31 46.75
N TYR A 471 -9.19 47.08 46.63
CA TYR A 471 -9.92 46.41 47.73
C TYR A 471 -9.02 46.16 48.96
N SER A 472 -7.75 45.85 48.80
CA SER A 472 -6.80 45.67 49.90
C SER A 472 -6.56 47.02 50.62
N ALA A 473 -6.57 48.15 49.91
CA ALA A 473 -6.52 49.49 50.51
C ALA A 473 -7.79 49.82 51.33
N TYR A 474 -8.98 49.47 50.80
CA TYR A 474 -10.25 49.60 51.53
C TYR A 474 -10.26 48.73 52.79
N GLU A 475 -9.79 47.47 52.71
CA GLU A 475 -9.68 46.56 53.85
C GLU A 475 -8.80 47.16 54.94
N SER A 476 -7.61 47.66 54.58
CA SER A 476 -6.71 48.36 55.50
C SER A 476 -7.39 49.53 56.21
N THR A 477 -8.17 50.33 55.48
CA THR A 477 -8.91 51.46 56.03
C THR A 477 -10.02 51.01 56.99
N LEU A 478 -10.76 49.93 56.66
CA LEU A 478 -11.77 49.37 57.54
C LEU A 478 -11.17 48.78 58.81
N ILE A 479 -10.01 48.17 58.77
CA ILE A 479 -9.29 47.66 59.96
C ILE A 479 -8.90 48.83 60.86
N GLN A 480 -8.36 49.93 60.30
CA GLN A 480 -8.02 51.12 61.05
C GLN A 480 -9.26 51.77 61.72
N LEU A 481 -10.39 51.81 60.99
CA LEU A 481 -11.63 52.33 61.52
C LEU A 481 -12.16 51.48 62.68
N SER A 482 -12.12 50.15 62.53
CA SER A 482 -12.50 49.18 63.56
C SER A 482 -11.62 49.31 64.82
N GLN A 483 -10.31 49.47 64.64
CA GLN A 483 -9.42 49.76 65.75
C GLN A 483 -9.72 51.07 66.44
N THR A 484 -10.02 52.14 65.68
CA THR A 484 -10.41 53.43 66.22
C THR A 484 -11.72 53.30 67.00
N GLN A 485 -12.70 52.58 66.47
CA GLN A 485 -13.96 52.30 67.16
C GLN A 485 -13.74 51.52 68.45
N SER A 486 -12.86 50.51 68.45
CA SER A 486 -12.51 49.73 69.66
C SER A 486 -11.85 50.61 70.70
N ASN A 487 -10.90 51.47 70.26
CA ASN A 487 -10.25 52.46 71.16
C ASN A 487 -11.27 53.44 71.77
N LEU A 488 -12.20 53.98 70.98
CA LEU A 488 -13.30 54.82 71.48
C LEU A 488 -14.19 54.09 72.50
N ASN A 489 -14.57 52.82 72.20
CA ASN A 489 -15.31 52.01 73.14
C ASN A 489 -14.55 51.76 74.44
N ASN A 490 -13.20 51.48 74.37
CA ASN A 490 -12.36 51.35 75.57
C ASN A 490 -12.30 52.72 76.37
N ILE A 491 -12.17 53.84 75.69
CA ILE A 491 -12.23 55.14 76.36
C ILE A 491 -13.60 55.38 77.00
N TRP A 492 -14.68 55.07 76.32
CA TRP A 492 -16.04 55.20 76.88
C TRP A 492 -16.27 54.29 78.09
N SER A 493 -15.79 53.03 78.01
CA SER A 493 -15.93 52.12 79.13
C SER A 493 -15.00 52.51 80.30
N GLY A 494 -13.81 53.06 80.02
CA GLY A 494 -12.94 53.67 81.04
C GLY A 494 -13.54 54.85 81.70
N MET A 495 -14.18 55.74 80.94
CA MET A 495 -14.89 56.92 81.49
C MET A 495 -16.15 56.52 82.33
N ALA A 496 -16.89 55.51 81.87
CA ALA A 496 -18.02 54.91 82.59
C ALA A 496 -17.57 54.27 83.91
N SER A 497 -16.41 53.57 83.94
CA SER A 497 -15.86 52.92 85.15
C SER A 497 -15.22 53.95 86.13
N SER A 498 -14.81 55.12 85.64
CA SER A 498 -14.21 56.17 86.49
C SER A 498 -15.24 57.16 87.07
N GLY A 499 -16.55 56.91 86.86
CA GLY A 499 -17.60 57.77 87.44
C GLY A 499 -17.74 59.18 86.87
N MET A 500 -17.18 59.45 85.65
CA MET A 500 -17.32 60.70 84.94
C MET A 500 -18.38 60.75 83.81
N ALA A 501 -19.37 59.84 83.88
CA ALA A 501 -20.57 59.95 83.02
C ALA A 501 -21.61 60.78 83.71
N VAL A 502 -21.90 61.95 83.11
CA VAL A 502 -23.00 62.82 83.51
C VAL A 502 -24.33 62.24 83.03
#